data_0da87957edc3d8698ced47622c852bb1
#
_entry.id   0da87957edc3d8698ced47622c852bb1
#
_cell.length_a   1.000
_cell.length_b   1.000
_cell.length_c   1.000
_cell.angle_alpha   90.00
_cell.angle_beta   90.00
_cell.angle_gamma   90.00
#
_symmetry.space_group_name_H-M   'P 1'
#
loop_
_entity.id
_entity.type
_entity.pdbx_description
1 polymer ?
#
loop_
_entity_poly.entity_id
_entity_poly.type
_entity_poly.pdbx_seq_one_letter_code
_entity_poly.pdbx_strand_id
1 'polypeptide(L)'
;MSKKLLYLFKQDGRTGRSRGCIELALREGTRAMMQKIQKFGGAMFTPVLLFAFAGIVVGLGTLFTTEIIVGPIAAKGTTWYNVWSVILAGGWTVFNQLPLLFAIALPIGLARKQSGRCCMEVLVSYLTFNYFVNAILTAWGPALGVDFTAEVGNASGLATIGGIKTLDMGMVGALLISGVVISLHNKYFDTELPEWLGVFSGSTFVYMVAFFAMLPCAIVSVLLWPKVQIGMHVFQGVIMSAGTWGVTIFVFLERLLIPFGLHHLLYAPFYYDNVAVNGGIYAEWAKALPQLAASTASLKELAPWGAITATGWSKIFGMPGVAAAFYVTAKKSNRKKLLALLIPITITAVLCGVTEPIEFTFLFVAPPLFAVHALLASLPPCLWTP
;
A
#
# COMPACT_ATOMS: atom_id res chain seq x y z
N MET A 1 25.65 0.73 -16.64
CA MET A 1 26.28 1.75 -17.49
C MET A 1 26.38 1.16 -18.91
N SER A 2 25.64 1.73 -19.89
CA SER A 2 25.51 1.15 -21.24
C SER A 2 26.84 1.29 -22.02
N LYS A 3 27.22 0.25 -22.78
CA LYS A 3 28.42 0.23 -23.66
C LYS A 3 28.46 1.43 -24.64
N LYS A 4 27.33 2.05 -24.96
CA LYS A 4 27.24 3.29 -25.76
C LYS A 4 27.82 4.53 -25.05
N LEU A 5 27.72 4.62 -23.73
CA LEU A 5 28.31 5.71 -22.95
C LEU A 5 29.84 5.66 -22.93
N LEU A 6 30.42 4.45 -22.83
CA LEU A 6 31.87 4.29 -22.88
C LEU A 6 32.49 4.64 -24.26
N TYR A 7 31.71 4.47 -25.34
CA TYR A 7 32.18 4.80 -26.70
C TYR A 7 32.20 6.32 -26.93
N LEU A 8 31.27 7.06 -26.34
CA LEU A 8 31.21 8.53 -26.44
C LEU A 8 32.29 9.23 -25.61
N PHE A 9 32.73 8.61 -24.50
CA PHE A 9 33.85 9.13 -23.69
C PHE A 9 35.22 9.02 -24.36
N LYS A 10 35.36 8.15 -25.37
CA LYS A 10 36.65 7.86 -26.02
C LYS A 10 36.96 8.76 -27.22
N GLN A 11 36.01 9.59 -27.69
CA GLN A 11 36.17 10.34 -28.94
C GLN A 11 36.33 11.86 -28.82
N ASP A 12 36.20 12.52 -27.65
CA ASP A 12 36.24 13.99 -27.68
C ASP A 12 36.99 14.64 -26.51
N GLY A 13 38.17 15.14 -26.82
CA GLY A 13 39.07 15.89 -25.93
C GLY A 13 38.74 17.38 -25.79
N ARG A 14 37.43 17.78 -25.80
CA ARG A 14 37.01 19.18 -25.63
C ARG A 14 36.00 19.35 -24.49
N THR A 15 36.42 20.11 -23.50
CA THR A 15 35.77 20.33 -22.18
C THR A 15 34.38 20.96 -22.21
N GLY A 16 33.88 21.42 -23.34
CA GLY A 16 32.52 22.03 -23.43
C GLY A 16 31.40 21.04 -23.78
N ARG A 17 31.70 19.91 -24.46
CA ARG A 17 30.73 18.88 -24.83
C ARG A 17 30.44 17.88 -23.73
N SER A 18 31.35 17.70 -22.77
CA SER A 18 31.20 16.75 -21.68
C SER A 18 30.03 17.11 -20.73
N ARG A 19 29.78 18.40 -20.48
CA ARG A 19 28.67 18.86 -19.64
C ARG A 19 27.31 18.52 -20.26
N GLY A 20 27.13 18.73 -21.55
CA GLY A 20 25.89 18.38 -22.25
C GLY A 20 25.61 16.88 -22.28
N CYS A 21 26.62 16.03 -22.44
CA CYS A 21 26.47 14.57 -22.39
C CYS A 21 26.13 14.05 -20.98
N ILE A 22 26.73 14.65 -19.94
CA ILE A 22 26.41 14.30 -18.54
C ILE A 22 24.97 14.72 -18.20
N GLU A 23 24.56 15.90 -18.65
CA GLU A 23 23.21 16.41 -18.41
C GLU A 23 22.14 15.59 -19.17
N LEU A 24 22.43 15.16 -20.40
CA LEU A 24 21.58 14.23 -21.17
C LEU A 24 21.50 12.84 -20.48
N ALA A 25 22.61 12.29 -20.03
CA ALA A 25 22.64 11.01 -19.34
C ALA A 25 21.91 11.06 -17.99
N LEU A 26 22.02 12.16 -17.25
CA LEU A 26 21.25 12.41 -16.02
C LEU A 26 19.74 12.53 -16.31
N ARG A 27 19.37 13.25 -17.36
CA ARG A 27 17.96 13.37 -17.78
C ARG A 27 17.37 12.03 -18.25
N GLU A 28 18.12 11.24 -19.01
CA GLU A 28 17.70 9.88 -19.41
C GLU A 28 17.59 8.94 -18.21
N GLY A 29 18.56 8.99 -17.29
CA GLY A 29 18.52 8.22 -16.04
C GLY A 29 17.32 8.60 -15.17
N THR A 30 17.06 9.89 -15.01
CA THR A 30 15.91 10.42 -14.25
C THR A 30 14.58 10.02 -14.91
N ARG A 31 14.48 10.10 -16.25
CA ARG A 31 13.28 9.64 -16.98
C ARG A 31 13.04 8.15 -16.82
N ALA A 32 14.08 7.32 -16.93
CA ALA A 32 13.95 5.87 -16.75
C ALA A 32 13.55 5.49 -15.32
N MET A 33 14.08 6.19 -14.32
CA MET A 33 13.69 6.03 -12.92
C MET A 33 12.22 6.45 -12.72
N MET A 34 11.82 7.60 -13.23
CA MET A 34 10.45 8.09 -13.13
C MET A 34 9.45 7.13 -13.79
N GLN A 35 9.77 6.57 -14.95
CA GLN A 35 8.92 5.56 -15.61
C GLN A 35 8.76 4.29 -14.77
N LYS A 36 9.80 3.83 -14.07
CA LYS A 36 9.72 2.68 -13.17
C LYS A 36 8.82 2.98 -11.98
N ILE A 37 8.96 4.17 -11.38
CA ILE A 37 8.13 4.63 -10.26
C ILE A 37 6.66 4.74 -10.69
N GLN A 38 6.38 5.30 -11.86
CA GLN A 38 5.02 5.39 -12.40
C GLN A 38 4.40 4.01 -12.67
N LYS A 39 5.17 3.05 -13.21
CA LYS A 39 4.70 1.67 -13.40
C LYS A 39 4.40 0.99 -12.08
N PHE A 40 5.24 1.19 -11.07
CA PHE A 40 5.01 0.69 -9.71
C PHE A 40 3.71 1.29 -9.12
N GLY A 41 3.56 2.62 -9.15
CA GLY A 41 2.35 3.29 -8.68
C GLY A 41 1.09 2.83 -9.42
N GLY A 42 1.17 2.67 -10.75
CA GLY A 42 0.06 2.14 -11.56
C GLY A 42 -0.34 0.71 -11.18
N ALA A 43 0.62 -0.17 -10.86
CA ALA A 43 0.33 -1.52 -10.39
C ALA A 43 -0.35 -1.52 -9.02
N MET A 44 0.02 -0.59 -8.13
CA MET A 44 -0.58 -0.46 -6.79
C MET A 44 -2.01 0.09 -6.84
N PHE A 45 -2.40 0.76 -7.91
CA PHE A 45 -3.72 1.39 -8.02
C PHE A 45 -4.86 0.36 -8.06
N THR A 46 -4.67 -0.80 -8.70
CA THR A 46 -5.73 -1.82 -8.84
C THR A 46 -6.20 -2.37 -7.48
N PRO A 47 -5.34 -2.84 -6.55
CA PRO A 47 -5.78 -3.22 -5.22
C PRO A 47 -6.48 -2.10 -4.46
N VAL A 48 -5.98 -0.85 -4.59
CA VAL A 48 -6.57 0.31 -3.90
C VAL A 48 -8.02 0.55 -4.29
N LEU A 49 -8.38 0.35 -5.57
CA LEU A 49 -9.78 0.45 -6.00
C LEU A 49 -10.68 -0.62 -5.36
N LEU A 50 -10.15 -1.84 -5.13
CA LEU A 50 -10.90 -2.89 -4.43
C LEU A 50 -11.20 -2.51 -2.98
N PHE A 51 -10.28 -1.79 -2.31
CA PHE A 51 -10.50 -1.30 -0.95
C PHE A 51 -11.63 -0.31 -0.85
N ALA A 52 -11.80 0.56 -1.84
CA ALA A 52 -12.88 1.54 -1.83
C ALA A 52 -14.24 0.83 -1.76
N PHE A 53 -14.47 -0.20 -2.57
CA PHE A 53 -15.68 -0.99 -2.53
C PHE A 53 -15.78 -1.82 -1.24
N ALA A 54 -14.74 -2.55 -0.87
CA ALA A 54 -14.69 -3.35 0.35
C ALA A 54 -14.95 -2.49 1.60
N GLY A 55 -14.37 -1.27 1.65
CA GLY A 55 -14.60 -0.32 2.73
C GLY A 55 -16.06 0.13 2.85
N ILE A 56 -16.74 0.36 1.72
CA ILE A 56 -18.18 0.67 1.71
C ILE A 56 -18.97 -0.53 2.26
N VAL A 57 -18.67 -1.75 1.80
CA VAL A 57 -19.36 -2.97 2.25
C VAL A 57 -19.12 -3.19 3.75
N VAL A 58 -17.90 -3.05 4.23
CA VAL A 58 -17.56 -3.18 5.66
C VAL A 58 -18.23 -2.09 6.48
N GLY A 59 -18.21 -0.83 6.02
CA GLY A 59 -18.87 0.29 6.69
C GLY A 59 -20.38 0.09 6.81
N LEU A 60 -21.06 -0.25 5.72
CA LEU A 60 -22.49 -0.54 5.71
C LEU A 60 -22.81 -1.79 6.55
N GLY A 61 -22.03 -2.86 6.40
CA GLY A 61 -22.21 -4.08 7.16
C GLY A 61 -22.09 -3.83 8.67
N THR A 62 -21.08 -3.07 9.10
CA THR A 62 -20.90 -2.67 10.50
C THR A 62 -22.06 -1.80 10.98
N LEU A 63 -22.46 -0.80 10.18
CA LEU A 63 -23.62 0.05 10.50
C LEU A 63 -24.88 -0.79 10.76
N PHE A 64 -25.23 -1.68 9.83
CA PHE A 64 -26.45 -2.48 9.88
C PHE A 64 -26.43 -3.65 10.85
N THR A 65 -25.26 -4.05 11.35
CA THR A 65 -25.12 -5.02 12.46
C THR A 65 -25.00 -4.36 13.83
N THR A 66 -25.01 -3.01 13.91
CA THR A 66 -24.87 -2.29 15.17
C THR A 66 -26.25 -1.98 15.74
N GLU A 67 -26.66 -2.71 16.81
CA GLU A 67 -27.97 -2.58 17.45
C GLU A 67 -28.26 -1.17 17.98
N ILE A 68 -27.24 -0.49 18.53
CA ILE A 68 -27.38 0.89 19.05
C ILE A 68 -27.79 1.88 17.94
N ILE A 69 -27.40 1.61 16.68
CA ILE A 69 -27.69 2.50 15.55
C ILE A 69 -29.00 2.13 14.87
N VAL A 70 -29.19 0.84 14.60
CA VAL A 70 -30.37 0.34 13.82
C VAL A 70 -31.50 -0.12 14.66
N GLY A 71 -31.32 -0.33 15.97
CA GLY A 71 -32.31 -0.80 16.92
C GLY A 71 -32.40 -2.32 17.02
N PRO A 72 -33.46 -2.85 17.71
CA PRO A 72 -33.56 -4.26 18.05
C PRO A 72 -33.56 -5.23 16.88
N ILE A 73 -33.85 -4.78 15.66
CA ILE A 73 -33.79 -5.61 14.44
C ILE A 73 -32.33 -6.11 14.15
N ALA A 74 -31.33 -5.33 14.61
CA ALA A 74 -29.91 -5.67 14.47
C ALA A 74 -29.37 -6.45 15.70
N ALA A 75 -30.22 -6.90 16.60
CA ALA A 75 -29.81 -7.74 17.73
C ALA A 75 -29.21 -9.07 17.23
N LYS A 76 -28.17 -9.55 17.91
CA LYS A 76 -27.52 -10.82 17.59
C LYS A 76 -28.54 -11.97 17.56
N GLY A 77 -28.50 -12.78 16.51
CA GLY A 77 -29.40 -13.91 16.29
C GLY A 77 -30.64 -13.59 15.44
N THR A 78 -30.93 -12.34 15.15
CA THR A 78 -31.99 -11.99 14.20
C THR A 78 -31.57 -12.33 12.76
N THR A 79 -32.55 -12.56 11.89
CA THR A 79 -32.30 -12.79 10.44
C THR A 79 -31.58 -11.60 9.81
N TRP A 80 -31.96 -10.38 10.18
CA TRP A 80 -31.30 -9.15 9.74
C TRP A 80 -29.81 -9.14 10.08
N TYR A 81 -29.48 -9.38 11.37
CA TYR A 81 -28.09 -9.45 11.83
C TYR A 81 -27.29 -10.52 11.08
N ASN A 82 -27.85 -11.72 10.93
CA ASN A 82 -27.19 -12.82 10.25
C ASN A 82 -26.90 -12.51 8.77
N VAL A 83 -27.87 -11.95 8.04
CA VAL A 83 -27.69 -11.56 6.63
C VAL A 83 -26.58 -10.52 6.49
N TRP A 84 -26.61 -9.47 7.30
CA TRP A 84 -25.59 -8.42 7.24
C TRP A 84 -24.22 -8.90 7.72
N SER A 85 -24.16 -9.83 8.67
CA SER A 85 -22.90 -10.46 9.11
C SER A 85 -22.27 -11.29 7.99
N VAL A 86 -23.05 -11.99 7.17
CA VAL A 86 -22.53 -12.71 5.99
C VAL A 86 -21.97 -11.72 4.96
N ILE A 87 -22.69 -10.63 4.68
CA ILE A 87 -22.22 -9.58 3.76
C ILE A 87 -20.94 -8.94 4.29
N LEU A 88 -20.90 -8.62 5.58
CA LEU A 88 -19.76 -8.05 6.27
C LEU A 88 -18.53 -8.97 6.20
N ALA A 89 -18.70 -10.27 6.41
CA ALA A 89 -17.63 -11.26 6.29
C ALA A 89 -17.03 -11.28 4.88
N GLY A 90 -17.89 -11.18 3.83
CA GLY A 90 -17.43 -11.02 2.45
C GLY A 90 -16.64 -9.73 2.23
N GLY A 91 -17.05 -8.63 2.83
CA GLY A 91 -16.33 -7.34 2.76
C GLY A 91 -14.92 -7.39 3.36
N TRP A 92 -14.73 -8.15 4.41
CA TRP A 92 -13.43 -8.33 5.06
C TRP A 92 -12.40 -9.10 4.23
N THR A 93 -12.81 -9.80 3.17
CA THR A 93 -11.89 -10.58 2.32
C THR A 93 -10.72 -9.75 1.81
N VAL A 94 -10.99 -8.53 1.32
CA VAL A 94 -9.96 -7.65 0.75
C VAL A 94 -8.96 -7.22 1.83
N PHE A 95 -9.44 -6.86 3.01
CA PHE A 95 -8.58 -6.43 4.12
C PHE A 95 -7.75 -7.58 4.69
N ASN A 96 -8.37 -8.75 4.87
CA ASN A 96 -7.68 -9.92 5.42
C ASN A 96 -6.60 -10.49 4.49
N GLN A 97 -6.77 -10.33 3.16
CA GLN A 97 -5.82 -10.84 2.16
C GLN A 97 -5.02 -9.72 1.46
N LEU A 98 -4.91 -8.58 2.12
CA LEU A 98 -4.25 -7.40 1.59
C LEU A 98 -2.85 -7.68 1.04
N PRO A 99 -1.91 -8.31 1.79
CA PRO A 99 -0.56 -8.57 1.29
C PRO A 99 -0.57 -9.44 0.03
N LEU A 100 -1.45 -10.45 -0.03
CA LEU A 100 -1.59 -11.34 -1.17
C LEU A 100 -2.07 -10.59 -2.41
N LEU A 101 -3.05 -9.68 -2.27
CA LEU A 101 -3.56 -8.87 -3.36
C LEU A 101 -2.48 -7.95 -3.94
N PHE A 102 -1.69 -7.31 -3.09
CA PHE A 102 -0.57 -6.47 -3.53
C PHE A 102 0.55 -7.28 -4.19
N ALA A 103 0.86 -8.46 -3.67
CA ALA A 103 1.85 -9.35 -4.30
C ALA A 103 1.45 -9.69 -5.74
N ILE A 104 0.18 -10.06 -5.96
CA ILE A 104 -0.35 -10.46 -7.27
C ILE A 104 -0.50 -9.27 -8.22
N ALA A 105 -0.79 -8.07 -7.71
CA ALA A 105 -0.97 -6.89 -8.53
C ALA A 105 0.35 -6.33 -9.10
N LEU A 106 1.45 -6.48 -8.38
CA LEU A 106 2.75 -5.93 -8.76
C LEU A 106 3.25 -6.38 -10.15
N PRO A 107 3.14 -7.67 -10.53
CA PRO A 107 3.52 -8.15 -11.86
C PRO A 107 2.79 -7.47 -13.02
N ILE A 108 1.55 -6.99 -12.81
CA ILE A 108 0.74 -6.34 -13.87
C ILE A 108 1.50 -5.15 -14.45
N GLY A 109 2.20 -4.37 -13.60
CA GLY A 109 2.96 -3.20 -14.03
C GLY A 109 4.43 -3.47 -14.32
N LEU A 110 5.04 -4.50 -13.70
CA LEU A 110 6.50 -4.69 -13.70
C LEU A 110 6.98 -5.89 -14.51
N ALA A 111 6.13 -6.87 -14.84
CA ALA A 111 6.49 -7.96 -15.72
C ALA A 111 6.70 -7.42 -17.15
N ARG A 112 7.77 -7.84 -17.79
CA ARG A 112 8.11 -7.41 -19.16
C ARG A 112 7.25 -8.10 -20.22
N LYS A 113 6.89 -9.36 -19.97
CA LYS A 113 6.09 -10.20 -20.85
C LYS A 113 5.15 -11.05 -20.01
N GLN A 114 4.06 -11.52 -20.60
CA GLN A 114 3.17 -12.52 -19.99
C GLN A 114 2.77 -12.21 -18.53
N SER A 115 2.36 -10.97 -18.25
CA SER A 115 2.05 -10.49 -16.89
C SER A 115 1.07 -11.39 -16.13
N GLY A 116 0.04 -11.94 -16.82
CA GLY A 116 -0.89 -12.89 -16.22
C GLY A 116 -0.23 -14.19 -15.72
N ARG A 117 0.77 -14.72 -16.46
CA ARG A 117 1.56 -15.87 -16.00
C ARG A 117 2.45 -15.49 -14.82
N CYS A 118 3.07 -14.32 -14.88
CA CYS A 118 3.87 -13.79 -13.77
C CYS A 118 3.01 -13.61 -12.49
N CYS A 119 1.74 -13.18 -12.60
CA CYS A 119 0.83 -13.13 -11.45
C CYS A 119 0.64 -14.50 -10.80
N MET A 120 0.45 -15.57 -11.59
CA MET A 120 0.33 -16.93 -11.07
C MET A 120 1.64 -17.41 -10.41
N GLU A 121 2.77 -17.14 -11.05
CA GLU A 121 4.10 -17.47 -10.50
C GLU A 121 4.33 -16.77 -9.16
N VAL A 122 3.96 -15.49 -9.05
CA VAL A 122 4.06 -14.73 -7.80
C VAL A 122 3.10 -15.28 -6.75
N LEU A 123 1.85 -15.57 -7.12
CA LEU A 123 0.87 -16.15 -6.19
C LEU A 123 1.44 -17.42 -5.54
N VAL A 124 1.85 -18.39 -6.37
CA VAL A 124 2.32 -19.69 -5.87
C VAL A 124 3.62 -19.53 -5.09
N SER A 125 4.57 -18.72 -5.57
CA SER A 125 5.84 -18.49 -4.88
C SER A 125 5.67 -17.76 -3.55
N TYR A 126 4.75 -16.80 -3.46
CA TYR A 126 4.46 -16.09 -2.20
C TYR A 126 3.81 -17.02 -1.18
N LEU A 127 2.90 -17.89 -1.60
CA LEU A 127 2.36 -18.93 -0.72
C LEU A 127 3.46 -19.91 -0.28
N THR A 128 4.34 -20.36 -1.20
CA THR A 128 5.49 -21.23 -0.89
C THR A 128 6.42 -20.57 0.15
N PHE A 129 6.71 -19.28 -0.01
CA PHE A 129 7.47 -18.50 0.96
C PHE A 129 6.81 -18.55 2.35
N ASN A 130 5.50 -18.30 2.44
CA ASN A 130 4.78 -18.31 3.72
C ASN A 130 4.74 -19.72 4.34
N TYR A 131 4.65 -20.79 3.53
CA TYR A 131 4.79 -22.16 4.01
C TYR A 131 6.19 -22.44 4.59
N PHE A 132 7.26 -21.94 3.94
CA PHE A 132 8.61 -22.08 4.50
C PHE A 132 8.76 -21.31 5.81
N VAL A 133 8.26 -20.08 5.90
CA VAL A 133 8.26 -19.30 7.15
C VAL A 133 7.49 -20.05 8.24
N ASN A 134 6.29 -20.56 7.93
CA ASN A 134 5.49 -21.37 8.85
C ASN A 134 6.28 -22.58 9.38
N ALA A 135 6.86 -23.38 8.48
CA ALA A 135 7.62 -24.57 8.85
C ALA A 135 8.85 -24.23 9.70
N ILE A 136 9.60 -23.17 9.35
CA ILE A 136 10.77 -22.73 10.11
C ILE A 136 10.35 -22.27 11.51
N LEU A 137 9.30 -21.46 11.64
CA LEU A 137 8.84 -20.94 12.93
C LEU A 137 8.19 -22.03 13.79
N THR A 138 7.53 -23.01 13.18
CA THR A 138 7.02 -24.20 13.90
C THR A 138 8.17 -25.00 14.50
N ALA A 139 9.28 -25.17 13.76
CA ALA A 139 10.41 -25.96 14.22
C ALA A 139 11.35 -25.20 15.18
N TRP A 140 11.61 -23.92 14.92
CA TRP A 140 12.65 -23.14 15.60
C TRP A 140 12.18 -21.79 16.13
N GLY A 141 10.88 -21.51 16.16
CA GLY A 141 10.31 -20.20 16.59
C GLY A 141 10.89 -19.67 17.90
N PRO A 142 10.87 -20.46 19.01
CA PRO A 142 11.42 -20.00 20.28
C PRO A 142 12.92 -19.65 20.24
N ALA A 143 13.71 -20.40 19.48
CA ALA A 143 15.14 -20.12 19.30
C ALA A 143 15.39 -18.83 18.49
N LEU A 144 14.41 -18.41 17.66
CA LEU A 144 14.44 -17.20 16.86
C LEU A 144 13.79 -16.00 17.55
N GLY A 145 13.32 -16.19 18.80
CA GLY A 145 12.66 -15.15 19.58
C GLY A 145 11.22 -14.84 19.15
N VAL A 146 10.56 -15.80 18.47
CA VAL A 146 9.17 -15.68 18.00
C VAL A 146 8.32 -16.74 18.71
N ASP A 147 7.32 -16.29 19.47
CA ASP A 147 6.30 -17.19 20.00
C ASP A 147 5.27 -17.54 18.92
N PHE A 148 5.54 -18.63 18.22
CA PHE A 148 4.65 -19.10 17.15
C PHE A 148 3.39 -19.81 17.67
N THR A 149 3.25 -20.03 19.00
CA THR A 149 2.03 -20.58 19.62
C THR A 149 0.98 -19.49 19.84
N ALA A 150 1.40 -18.22 19.95
CA ALA A 150 0.53 -17.08 20.14
C ALA A 150 -0.55 -16.99 19.06
N GLU A 151 -1.72 -16.46 19.40
CA GLU A 151 -2.79 -16.20 18.44
C GLU A 151 -2.36 -15.16 17.41
N VAL A 152 -2.87 -15.31 16.18
CA VAL A 152 -2.63 -14.35 15.10
C VAL A 152 -3.26 -13.01 15.45
N GLY A 153 -2.52 -11.94 15.27
CA GLY A 153 -2.90 -10.60 15.72
C GLY A 153 -2.42 -10.31 17.14
N ASN A 154 -3.06 -9.38 17.83
CA ASN A 154 -2.77 -9.00 19.23
C ASN A 154 -1.29 -8.70 19.54
N ALA A 155 -0.62 -7.99 18.63
CA ALA A 155 0.80 -7.66 18.74
C ALA A 155 1.75 -8.87 18.77
N SER A 156 1.27 -10.08 18.38
CA SER A 156 2.10 -11.28 18.30
C SER A 156 3.13 -11.23 17.18
N GLY A 157 2.99 -10.29 16.25
CA GLY A 157 3.82 -10.23 15.05
C GLY A 157 3.53 -11.33 14.02
N LEU A 158 2.39 -12.02 14.16
CA LEU A 158 1.95 -13.12 13.30
C LEU A 158 0.70 -12.72 12.50
N ALA A 159 0.61 -13.24 11.28
CA ALA A 159 -0.52 -13.03 10.36
C ALA A 159 -0.98 -14.34 9.73
N THR A 160 -2.16 -14.31 9.11
CA THR A 160 -2.66 -15.41 8.28
C THR A 160 -2.76 -14.96 6.84
N ILE A 161 -1.98 -15.58 5.95
CA ILE A 161 -1.95 -15.31 4.51
C ILE A 161 -2.44 -16.53 3.75
N GLY A 162 -3.56 -16.42 3.04
CA GLY A 162 -4.14 -17.55 2.31
C GLY A 162 -4.42 -18.77 3.21
N GLY A 163 -4.77 -18.57 4.47
CA GLY A 163 -4.97 -19.64 5.45
C GLY A 163 -3.70 -20.17 6.14
N ILE A 164 -2.51 -19.65 5.77
CA ILE A 164 -1.23 -20.06 6.33
C ILE A 164 -0.84 -19.10 7.44
N LYS A 165 -0.64 -19.61 8.67
CA LYS A 165 -0.07 -18.85 9.77
C LYS A 165 1.40 -18.56 9.48
N THR A 166 1.80 -17.31 9.54
CA THR A 166 3.12 -16.86 9.12
C THR A 166 3.53 -15.62 9.90
N LEU A 167 4.76 -15.14 9.67
CA LEU A 167 5.24 -13.88 10.22
C LEU A 167 4.53 -12.72 9.54
N ASP A 168 4.05 -11.75 10.32
CA ASP A 168 3.39 -10.57 9.78
C ASP A 168 4.42 -9.62 9.15
N MET A 169 4.63 -9.78 7.87
CA MET A 169 5.46 -8.90 7.05
C MET A 169 4.63 -7.86 6.29
N GLY A 170 3.30 -7.92 6.42
CA GLY A 170 2.36 -7.03 5.76
C GLY A 170 2.62 -6.87 4.27
N MET A 171 2.28 -5.70 3.75
CA MET A 171 2.51 -5.35 2.35
C MET A 171 4.00 -5.28 1.98
N VAL A 172 4.86 -4.86 2.90
CA VAL A 172 6.30 -4.71 2.60
C VAL A 172 6.90 -6.06 2.23
N GLY A 173 6.62 -7.10 3.02
CA GLY A 173 7.04 -8.46 2.72
C GLY A 173 6.48 -8.97 1.39
N ALA A 174 5.21 -8.75 1.14
CA ALA A 174 4.55 -9.14 -0.10
C ALA A 174 5.19 -8.50 -1.34
N LEU A 175 5.48 -7.20 -1.29
CA LEU A 175 6.11 -6.46 -2.38
C LEU A 175 7.57 -6.89 -2.60
N LEU A 176 8.33 -7.13 -1.54
CA LEU A 176 9.71 -7.62 -1.64
C LEU A 176 9.75 -9.00 -2.31
N ILE A 177 8.96 -9.95 -1.84
CA ILE A 177 8.91 -11.31 -2.41
C ILE A 177 8.40 -11.29 -3.85
N SER A 178 7.34 -10.53 -4.12
CA SER A 178 6.84 -10.33 -5.50
C SER A 178 7.93 -9.75 -6.40
N GLY A 179 8.69 -8.75 -5.93
CA GLY A 179 9.81 -8.16 -6.66
C GLY A 179 10.91 -9.17 -7.01
N VAL A 180 11.23 -10.08 -6.09
CA VAL A 180 12.17 -11.18 -6.35
C VAL A 180 11.63 -12.08 -7.47
N VAL A 181 10.39 -12.54 -7.37
CA VAL A 181 9.78 -13.43 -8.37
C VAL A 181 9.65 -12.76 -9.74
N ILE A 182 9.25 -11.50 -9.80
CA ILE A 182 9.20 -10.71 -11.05
C ILE A 182 10.58 -10.61 -11.68
N SER A 183 11.62 -10.44 -10.87
CA SER A 183 13.00 -10.38 -11.36
C SER A 183 13.43 -11.71 -11.96
N LEU A 184 13.07 -12.83 -11.32
CA LEU A 184 13.31 -14.17 -11.83
C LEU A 184 12.51 -14.43 -13.12
N HIS A 185 11.23 -14.06 -13.15
CA HIS A 185 10.40 -14.14 -14.35
C HIS A 185 11.03 -13.38 -15.53
N ASN A 186 11.35 -12.09 -15.31
CA ASN A 186 11.94 -11.25 -16.35
C ASN A 186 13.29 -11.75 -16.88
N LYS A 187 13.98 -12.58 -16.11
CA LYS A 187 15.30 -13.13 -16.46
C LYS A 187 15.19 -14.52 -17.10
N TYR A 188 14.33 -15.38 -16.59
CA TYR A 188 14.34 -16.82 -16.90
C TYR A 188 13.14 -17.30 -17.71
N PHE A 189 12.11 -16.50 -17.93
CA PHE A 189 10.88 -16.91 -18.61
C PHE A 189 11.12 -17.40 -20.05
N ASP A 190 12.03 -16.76 -20.78
CA ASP A 190 12.37 -17.08 -22.16
C ASP A 190 13.58 -18.05 -22.25
N THR A 191 13.98 -18.72 -21.16
CA THR A 191 15.11 -19.65 -21.17
C THR A 191 14.72 -20.91 -21.93
N GLU A 192 15.49 -21.20 -22.98
CA GLU A 192 15.36 -22.45 -23.74
C GLU A 192 15.98 -23.60 -22.93
N LEU A 193 15.19 -24.61 -22.65
CA LEU A 193 15.63 -25.84 -21.99
C LEU A 193 15.90 -26.93 -23.04
N PRO A 194 16.76 -27.92 -22.75
CA PRO A 194 16.92 -29.08 -23.60
C PRO A 194 15.57 -29.75 -23.90
N GLU A 195 15.42 -30.40 -25.08
CA GLU A 195 14.15 -30.94 -25.56
C GLU A 195 13.48 -31.86 -24.53
N TRP A 196 14.24 -32.68 -23.81
CA TRP A 196 13.72 -33.59 -22.77
C TRP A 196 13.18 -32.86 -21.52
N LEU A 197 13.55 -31.60 -21.31
CA LEU A 197 13.01 -30.72 -20.26
C LEU A 197 12.05 -29.66 -20.81
N GLY A 198 11.70 -29.69 -22.09
CA GLY A 198 10.89 -28.68 -22.76
C GLY A 198 9.54 -28.43 -22.10
N VAL A 199 8.94 -29.45 -21.49
CA VAL A 199 7.67 -29.35 -20.74
C VAL A 199 7.78 -28.40 -19.54
N PHE A 200 8.96 -28.22 -18.99
CA PHE A 200 9.22 -27.33 -17.84
C PHE A 200 9.59 -25.90 -18.26
N SER A 201 9.59 -25.58 -19.55
CA SER A 201 9.93 -24.23 -20.04
C SER A 201 8.89 -23.19 -19.61
N GLY A 202 9.30 -21.91 -19.59
CA GLY A 202 8.42 -20.79 -19.24
C GLY A 202 8.11 -20.73 -17.76
N SER A 203 6.83 -20.59 -17.41
CA SER A 203 6.37 -20.39 -16.02
C SER A 203 6.80 -21.50 -15.06
N THR A 204 6.84 -22.75 -15.52
CA THR A 204 7.25 -23.88 -14.67
C THR A 204 8.72 -23.74 -14.27
N PHE A 205 9.58 -23.38 -15.23
CA PHE A 205 11.00 -23.13 -14.93
C PHE A 205 11.21 -21.96 -13.99
N VAL A 206 10.47 -20.86 -14.22
CA VAL A 206 10.52 -19.70 -13.31
C VAL A 206 10.10 -20.09 -11.90
N TYR A 207 9.03 -20.88 -11.75
CA TYR A 207 8.59 -21.34 -10.44
C TYR A 207 9.58 -22.30 -9.78
N MET A 208 10.21 -23.19 -10.54
CA MET A 208 11.28 -24.05 -10.00
C MET A 208 12.42 -23.21 -9.39
N VAL A 209 12.91 -22.23 -10.13
CA VAL A 209 13.95 -21.32 -9.63
C VAL A 209 13.45 -20.50 -8.44
N ALA A 210 12.22 -20.00 -8.51
CA ALA A 210 11.60 -19.24 -7.43
C ALA A 210 11.44 -20.09 -6.15
N PHE A 211 11.04 -21.36 -6.26
CA PHE A 211 10.90 -22.27 -5.11
C PHE A 211 12.20 -22.33 -4.30
N PHE A 212 13.34 -22.56 -4.97
CA PHE A 212 14.65 -22.57 -4.29
C PHE A 212 15.07 -21.20 -3.79
N ALA A 213 14.66 -20.11 -4.45
CA ALA A 213 14.94 -18.76 -4.00
C ALA A 213 14.09 -18.36 -2.78
N MET A 214 12.85 -18.91 -2.63
CA MET A 214 11.99 -18.61 -1.49
C MET A 214 12.54 -19.17 -0.17
N LEU A 215 13.31 -20.25 -0.19
CA LEU A 215 13.89 -20.82 1.04
C LEU A 215 14.88 -19.86 1.72
N PRO A 216 15.94 -19.36 1.06
CA PRO A 216 16.82 -18.35 1.67
C PRO A 216 16.05 -17.04 2.00
N CYS A 217 15.06 -16.63 1.20
CA CYS A 217 14.24 -15.48 1.53
C CYS A 217 13.48 -15.70 2.86
N ALA A 218 12.93 -16.91 3.09
CA ALA A 218 12.25 -17.25 4.33
C ALA A 218 13.22 -17.23 5.52
N ILE A 219 14.40 -17.83 5.38
CA ILE A 219 15.44 -17.84 6.43
C ILE A 219 15.84 -16.39 6.79
N VAL A 220 16.14 -15.56 5.79
CA VAL A 220 16.48 -14.15 6.02
C VAL A 220 15.34 -13.41 6.70
N SER A 221 14.10 -13.67 6.29
CA SER A 221 12.92 -13.01 6.85
C SER A 221 12.72 -13.35 8.32
N VAL A 222 12.80 -14.62 8.73
CA VAL A 222 12.62 -15.00 10.13
C VAL A 222 13.74 -14.52 11.06
N LEU A 223 14.92 -14.22 10.50
CA LEU A 223 16.04 -13.65 11.26
C LEU A 223 15.98 -12.13 11.39
N LEU A 224 15.52 -11.44 10.35
CA LEU A 224 15.54 -9.98 10.30
C LEU A 224 14.22 -9.33 10.68
N TRP A 225 13.10 -9.92 10.25
CA TRP A 225 11.79 -9.27 10.40
C TRP A 225 11.34 -9.02 11.83
N PRO A 226 11.57 -9.91 12.81
CA PRO A 226 11.26 -9.60 14.21
C PRO A 226 11.97 -8.33 14.71
N LYS A 227 13.20 -8.07 14.24
CA LYS A 227 13.95 -6.84 14.57
C LYS A 227 13.34 -5.61 13.89
N VAL A 228 12.86 -5.79 12.65
CA VAL A 228 12.14 -4.74 11.91
C VAL A 228 10.83 -4.40 12.63
N GLN A 229 10.08 -5.40 13.10
CA GLN A 229 8.86 -5.20 13.89
C GLN A 229 9.12 -4.38 15.15
N ILE A 230 10.18 -4.71 15.90
CA ILE A 230 10.60 -3.91 17.07
C ILE A 230 10.90 -2.45 16.65
N GLY A 231 11.65 -2.26 15.57
CA GLY A 231 11.96 -0.93 15.04
C GLY A 231 10.70 -0.16 14.63
N MET A 232 9.72 -0.83 14.00
CA MET A 232 8.43 -0.25 13.64
C MET A 232 7.61 0.16 14.87
N HIS A 233 7.59 -0.64 15.92
CA HIS A 233 6.95 -0.28 17.19
C HIS A 233 7.58 0.96 17.84
N VAL A 234 8.92 1.06 17.81
CA VAL A 234 9.62 2.27 18.30
C VAL A 234 9.26 3.49 17.47
N PHE A 235 9.27 3.39 16.14
CA PHE A 235 8.89 4.47 15.24
C PHE A 235 7.44 4.91 15.42
N GLN A 236 6.52 3.96 15.56
CA GLN A 236 5.12 4.21 15.91
C GLN A 236 5.01 4.95 17.24
N GLY A 237 5.73 4.50 18.27
CA GLY A 237 5.77 5.17 19.58
C GLY A 237 6.24 6.61 19.46
N VAL A 238 7.24 6.90 18.63
CA VAL A 238 7.72 8.27 18.36
C VAL A 238 6.64 9.12 17.70
N ILE A 239 5.96 8.63 16.65
CA ILE A 239 4.86 9.35 15.99
C ILE A 239 3.71 9.59 16.96
N MET A 240 3.31 8.58 17.71
CA MET A 240 2.17 8.67 18.65
C MET A 240 2.52 9.58 19.83
N SER A 241 3.74 9.49 20.39
CA SER A 241 4.18 10.33 21.51
C SER A 241 4.42 11.78 21.13
N ALA A 242 4.77 12.05 19.86
CA ALA A 242 4.90 13.40 19.34
C ALA A 242 3.55 14.11 19.16
N GLY A 243 2.44 13.41 19.42
CA GLY A 243 1.08 13.95 19.40
C GLY A 243 0.78 14.62 18.05
N THR A 244 0.32 15.86 18.11
CA THR A 244 -0.03 16.66 16.93
C THR A 244 1.11 16.79 15.92
N TRP A 245 2.36 16.97 16.40
CA TRP A 245 3.52 17.06 15.51
C TRP A 245 3.82 15.75 14.80
N GLY A 246 3.66 14.61 15.47
CA GLY A 246 3.80 13.29 14.85
C GLY A 246 2.80 13.08 13.72
N VAL A 247 1.54 13.40 13.96
CA VAL A 247 0.48 13.35 12.94
C VAL A 247 0.78 14.31 11.78
N THR A 248 1.24 15.52 12.08
CA THR A 248 1.60 16.53 11.06
C THR A 248 2.72 16.02 10.15
N ILE A 249 3.79 15.47 10.74
CA ILE A 249 4.90 14.89 9.98
C ILE A 249 4.43 13.70 9.15
N PHE A 250 3.58 12.83 9.71
CA PHE A 250 3.01 11.70 9.01
C PHE A 250 2.21 12.14 7.78
N VAL A 251 1.27 13.10 7.95
CA VAL A 251 0.44 13.62 6.85
C VAL A 251 1.30 14.29 5.78
N PHE A 252 2.30 15.08 6.18
CA PHE A 252 3.24 15.72 5.26
C PHE A 252 3.99 14.69 4.41
N LEU A 253 4.57 13.68 5.05
CA LEU A 253 5.33 12.64 4.36
C LEU A 253 4.41 11.79 3.46
N GLU A 254 3.20 11.45 3.92
CA GLU A 254 2.21 10.75 3.10
C GLU A 254 1.97 11.48 1.78
N ARG A 255 1.71 12.79 1.84
CA ARG A 255 1.50 13.61 0.64
C ARG A 255 2.76 13.72 -0.22
N LEU A 256 3.90 14.00 0.40
CA LEU A 256 5.16 14.18 -0.33
C LEU A 256 5.59 12.91 -1.09
N LEU A 257 5.22 11.74 -0.61
CA LEU A 257 5.57 10.46 -1.21
C LEU A 257 4.61 10.01 -2.33
N ILE A 258 3.47 10.70 -2.53
CA ILE A 258 2.50 10.37 -3.59
C ILE A 258 3.14 10.34 -5.00
N PRO A 259 3.96 11.33 -5.41
CA PRO A 259 4.59 11.32 -6.73
C PRO A 259 5.46 10.10 -7.01
N PHE A 260 6.01 9.52 -5.95
CA PHE A 260 6.88 8.36 -6.03
C PHE A 260 6.13 7.03 -5.88
N GLY A 261 4.81 7.07 -5.60
CA GLY A 261 4.03 5.87 -5.29
C GLY A 261 4.44 5.20 -3.97
N LEU A 262 5.27 5.87 -3.15
CA LEU A 262 5.82 5.33 -1.91
C LEU A 262 4.95 5.63 -0.68
N HIS A 263 3.94 6.50 -0.81
CA HIS A 263 3.03 6.83 0.29
C HIS A 263 2.29 5.59 0.81
N HIS A 264 2.02 4.59 -0.04
CA HIS A 264 1.46 3.32 0.37
C HIS A 264 2.34 2.58 1.39
N LEU A 265 3.67 2.60 1.21
CA LEU A 265 4.61 2.00 2.16
C LEU A 265 4.61 2.71 3.51
N LEU A 266 4.34 4.02 3.51
CA LEU A 266 4.28 4.80 4.74
C LEU A 266 2.97 4.57 5.50
N TYR A 267 1.80 4.71 4.82
CA TYR A 267 0.52 4.71 5.53
C TYR A 267 -0.06 3.31 5.74
N ALA A 268 0.20 2.36 4.84
CA ALA A 268 -0.45 1.07 4.88
C ALA A 268 -0.19 0.30 6.18
N PRO A 269 1.02 0.29 6.77
CA PRO A 269 1.24 -0.34 8.05
C PRO A 269 0.38 0.24 9.18
N PHE A 270 0.11 1.55 9.16
CA PHE A 270 -0.77 2.18 10.15
C PHE A 270 -2.25 1.85 9.93
N TYR A 271 -2.70 1.87 8.68
CA TYR A 271 -4.11 1.71 8.37
C TYR A 271 -4.59 0.26 8.32
N TYR A 272 -3.70 -0.68 7.94
CA TYR A 272 -4.06 -2.05 7.61
C TYR A 272 -3.29 -3.11 8.39
N ASP A 273 -2.16 -2.77 9.00
CA ASP A 273 -1.33 -3.67 9.78
C ASP A 273 -1.33 -3.28 11.27
N ASN A 274 -0.67 -4.11 12.11
CA ASN A 274 -0.67 -3.97 13.57
C ASN A 274 0.24 -2.84 14.10
N VAL A 275 0.61 -1.85 13.30
CA VAL A 275 1.56 -0.80 13.71
C VAL A 275 0.94 0.21 14.67
N ALA A 276 -0.25 0.72 14.37
CA ALA A 276 -0.94 1.70 15.22
C ALA A 276 -1.87 1.04 16.22
N VAL A 277 -2.57 -0.01 15.79
CA VAL A 277 -3.54 -0.77 16.56
C VAL A 277 -3.75 -2.13 15.91
N ASN A 278 -4.13 -3.12 16.69
CA ASN A 278 -4.33 -4.48 16.20
C ASN A 278 -5.32 -4.55 15.03
N GLY A 279 -4.85 -5.07 13.90
CA GLY A 279 -5.62 -5.18 12.67
C GLY A 279 -5.72 -3.89 11.86
N GLY A 280 -4.99 -2.85 12.27
CA GLY A 280 -4.97 -1.55 11.59
C GLY A 280 -6.11 -0.63 11.96
N ILE A 281 -5.90 0.66 11.70
CA ILE A 281 -6.83 1.73 12.12
C ILE A 281 -8.23 1.54 11.53
N TYR A 282 -8.35 1.11 10.26
CA TYR A 282 -9.67 0.96 9.64
C TYR A 282 -10.47 -0.20 10.24
N ALA A 283 -9.80 -1.32 10.52
CA ALA A 283 -10.43 -2.46 11.16
C ALA A 283 -10.85 -2.14 12.60
N GLU A 284 -9.97 -1.48 13.33
CA GLU A 284 -10.24 -1.11 14.72
C GLU A 284 -11.34 -0.05 14.80
N TRP A 285 -11.36 0.92 13.87
CA TRP A 285 -12.44 1.89 13.78
C TRP A 285 -13.79 1.21 13.60
N ALA A 286 -13.89 0.25 12.67
CA ALA A 286 -15.11 -0.51 12.43
C ALA A 286 -15.56 -1.31 13.67
N LYS A 287 -14.61 -1.91 14.41
CA LYS A 287 -14.89 -2.65 15.65
C LYS A 287 -15.29 -1.72 16.81
N ALA A 288 -14.61 -0.56 16.93
CA ALA A 288 -14.86 0.40 18.00
C ALA A 288 -16.15 1.21 17.79
N LEU A 289 -16.68 1.26 16.55
CA LEU A 289 -17.85 2.07 16.21
C LEU A 289 -19.05 1.92 17.16
N PRO A 290 -19.46 0.72 17.60
CA PRO A 290 -20.57 0.58 18.56
C PRO A 290 -20.28 1.22 19.92
N GLN A 291 -19.03 1.12 20.40
CA GLN A 291 -18.63 1.72 21.67
C GLN A 291 -18.53 3.25 21.55
N LEU A 292 -17.98 3.73 20.43
CA LEU A 292 -17.87 5.15 20.14
C LEU A 292 -19.24 5.81 20.00
N ALA A 293 -20.19 5.13 19.36
CA ALA A 293 -21.58 5.61 19.21
C ALA A 293 -22.34 5.67 20.53
N ALA A 294 -22.00 4.80 21.48
CA ALA A 294 -22.64 4.74 22.81
C ALA A 294 -22.01 5.69 23.84
N SER A 295 -20.84 6.24 23.55
CA SER A 295 -20.06 7.05 24.50
C SER A 295 -20.28 8.55 24.27
N THR A 296 -20.30 9.30 25.38
CA THR A 296 -20.27 10.78 25.38
C THR A 296 -18.86 11.33 25.62
N ALA A 297 -17.87 10.47 25.84
CA ALA A 297 -16.49 10.87 26.04
C ALA A 297 -15.85 11.35 24.73
N SER A 298 -14.76 12.10 24.84
CA SER A 298 -14.05 12.65 23.71
C SER A 298 -13.44 11.53 22.83
N LEU A 299 -13.54 11.66 21.51
CA LEU A 299 -12.87 10.75 20.57
C LEU A 299 -11.35 10.72 20.77
N LYS A 300 -10.76 11.81 21.26
CA LYS A 300 -9.34 11.89 21.60
C LYS A 300 -8.96 10.92 22.72
N GLU A 301 -9.84 10.71 23.68
CA GLU A 301 -9.64 9.77 24.80
C GLU A 301 -9.94 8.34 24.41
N LEU A 302 -11.03 8.14 23.64
CA LEU A 302 -11.51 6.81 23.26
C LEU A 302 -10.71 6.18 22.12
N ALA A 303 -10.22 7.00 21.19
CA ALA A 303 -9.51 6.55 19.99
C ALA A 303 -8.30 7.44 19.65
N PRO A 304 -7.28 7.51 20.51
CA PRO A 304 -6.11 8.37 20.30
C PRO A 304 -5.35 8.01 19.01
N TRP A 305 -5.40 6.75 18.59
CA TRP A 305 -4.87 6.27 17.31
C TRP A 305 -5.60 6.85 16.09
N GLY A 306 -6.83 7.33 16.27
CA GLY A 306 -7.64 7.96 15.23
C GLY A 306 -7.05 9.27 14.70
N ALA A 307 -6.15 9.92 15.42
CA ALA A 307 -5.52 11.16 14.98
C ALA A 307 -4.78 11.02 13.65
N ILE A 308 -4.23 9.84 13.33
CA ILE A 308 -3.54 9.57 12.04
C ILE A 308 -4.53 9.67 10.86
N THR A 309 -5.83 9.45 11.07
CA THR A 309 -6.86 9.61 10.03
C THR A 309 -7.09 11.07 9.63
N ALA A 310 -6.43 12.02 10.27
CA ALA A 310 -6.50 13.44 9.92
C ALA A 310 -6.11 13.74 8.45
N THR A 311 -5.41 12.83 7.77
CA THR A 311 -5.24 12.89 6.31
C THR A 311 -6.56 13.01 5.56
N GLY A 312 -7.65 12.49 6.12
CA GLY A 312 -9.02 12.58 5.58
C GLY A 312 -9.50 14.03 5.39
N TRP A 313 -9.08 14.97 6.22
CA TRP A 313 -9.47 16.39 6.08
C TRP A 313 -9.06 16.96 4.73
N SER A 314 -7.84 16.68 4.28
CA SER A 314 -7.36 17.13 2.98
C SER A 314 -8.12 16.44 1.83
N LYS A 315 -8.60 15.21 2.00
CA LYS A 315 -9.37 14.46 1.01
C LYS A 315 -10.78 15.01 0.89
N ILE A 316 -11.46 15.22 2.02
CA ILE A 316 -12.87 15.64 2.08
C ILE A 316 -13.04 17.14 1.77
N PHE A 317 -12.18 18.00 2.30
CA PHE A 317 -12.30 19.45 2.18
C PHE A 317 -11.26 20.06 1.25
N GLY A 318 -10.03 19.56 1.25
CA GLY A 318 -8.93 20.09 0.44
C GLY A 318 -9.13 19.85 -1.04
N MET A 319 -9.52 18.62 -1.45
CA MET A 319 -9.68 18.30 -2.88
C MET A 319 -10.82 19.05 -3.56
N PRO A 320 -12.01 19.23 -2.97
CA PRO A 320 -13.01 20.15 -3.49
C PRO A 320 -12.51 21.59 -3.62
N GLY A 321 -11.71 22.08 -2.67
CA GLY A 321 -11.07 23.37 -2.73
C GLY A 321 -10.11 23.51 -3.91
N VAL A 322 -9.27 22.49 -4.14
CA VAL A 322 -8.37 22.42 -5.31
C VAL A 322 -9.17 22.42 -6.61
N ALA A 323 -10.24 21.61 -6.69
CA ALA A 323 -11.12 21.56 -7.86
C ALA A 323 -11.79 22.93 -8.14
N ALA A 324 -12.26 23.60 -7.10
CA ALA A 324 -12.82 24.96 -7.21
C ALA A 324 -11.78 25.97 -7.70
N ALA A 325 -10.55 25.90 -7.20
CA ALA A 325 -9.45 26.75 -7.64
C ALA A 325 -9.14 26.56 -9.13
N PHE A 326 -9.09 25.30 -9.61
CA PHE A 326 -8.94 25.00 -11.04
C PHE A 326 -10.07 25.61 -11.88
N TYR A 327 -11.32 25.46 -11.41
CA TYR A 327 -12.47 25.98 -12.12
C TYR A 327 -12.45 27.51 -12.24
N VAL A 328 -12.14 28.21 -11.14
CA VAL A 328 -12.13 29.68 -11.08
C VAL A 328 -11.01 30.24 -11.96
N THR A 329 -9.82 29.65 -11.92
CA THR A 329 -8.64 30.10 -12.65
C THR A 329 -8.66 29.73 -14.14
N ALA A 330 -9.49 28.75 -14.53
CA ALA A 330 -9.59 28.31 -15.91
C ALA A 330 -10.21 29.35 -16.83
N LYS A 331 -9.73 29.40 -18.09
CA LYS A 331 -10.34 30.18 -19.15
C LYS A 331 -11.81 29.80 -19.34
N LYS A 332 -12.71 30.78 -19.49
CA LYS A 332 -14.16 30.53 -19.58
C LYS A 332 -14.53 29.50 -20.66
N SER A 333 -13.83 29.47 -21.79
CA SER A 333 -14.03 28.50 -22.88
C SER A 333 -13.78 27.05 -22.48
N ASN A 334 -12.92 26.81 -21.49
CA ASN A 334 -12.50 25.46 -21.06
C ASN A 334 -13.24 24.96 -19.82
N ARG A 335 -13.97 25.83 -19.12
CA ARG A 335 -14.62 25.51 -17.85
C ARG A 335 -15.56 24.30 -17.92
N LYS A 336 -16.36 24.20 -18.99
CA LYS A 336 -17.31 23.10 -19.18
C LYS A 336 -16.60 21.75 -19.32
N LYS A 337 -15.51 21.69 -20.11
CA LYS A 337 -14.69 20.49 -20.27
C LYS A 337 -13.97 20.12 -18.96
N LEU A 338 -13.47 21.15 -18.27
CA LEU A 338 -12.78 20.96 -17.00
C LEU A 338 -13.72 20.42 -15.91
N LEU A 339 -14.96 20.90 -15.80
CA LEU A 339 -15.96 20.38 -14.86
C LEU A 339 -16.26 18.90 -15.11
N ALA A 340 -16.40 18.48 -16.36
CA ALA A 340 -16.63 17.09 -16.70
C ALA A 340 -15.49 16.16 -16.21
N LEU A 341 -14.26 16.68 -16.12
CA LEU A 341 -13.12 15.97 -15.54
C LEU A 341 -13.09 16.06 -14.00
N LEU A 342 -13.26 17.28 -13.46
CA LEU A 342 -13.07 17.53 -12.03
C LEU A 342 -14.15 16.88 -11.16
N ILE A 343 -15.42 16.84 -11.61
CA ILE A 343 -16.51 16.29 -10.80
C ILE A 343 -16.26 14.83 -10.42
N PRO A 344 -16.04 13.88 -11.37
CA PRO A 344 -15.85 12.48 -11.00
C PRO A 344 -14.58 12.26 -10.16
N ILE A 345 -13.46 12.93 -10.47
CA ILE A 345 -12.23 12.75 -9.70
C ILE A 345 -12.32 13.37 -8.29
N THR A 346 -13.09 14.45 -8.12
CA THR A 346 -13.36 15.03 -6.79
C THR A 346 -14.27 14.12 -5.96
N ILE A 347 -15.31 13.56 -6.57
CA ILE A 347 -16.18 12.58 -5.91
C ILE A 347 -15.36 11.36 -5.47
N THR A 348 -14.47 10.85 -6.32
CA THR A 348 -13.57 9.75 -5.98
C THR A 348 -12.64 10.11 -4.81
N ALA A 349 -12.09 11.32 -4.80
CA ALA A 349 -11.25 11.78 -3.71
C ALA A 349 -12.01 11.87 -2.37
N VAL A 350 -13.23 12.39 -2.39
CA VAL A 350 -14.06 12.58 -1.19
C VAL A 350 -14.63 11.26 -0.65
N LEU A 351 -15.16 10.40 -1.53
CA LEU A 351 -15.83 9.16 -1.12
C LEU A 351 -14.87 7.99 -0.92
N CYS A 352 -13.87 7.86 -1.81
CA CYS A 352 -12.95 6.73 -1.79
C CYS A 352 -11.58 7.08 -1.19
N GLY A 353 -11.30 8.36 -0.95
CA GLY A 353 -9.99 8.80 -0.44
C GLY A 353 -8.86 8.75 -1.46
N VAL A 354 -9.15 8.48 -2.75
CA VAL A 354 -8.16 8.40 -3.85
C VAL A 354 -7.95 9.80 -4.42
N THR A 355 -6.84 10.43 -4.08
CA THR A 355 -6.54 11.84 -4.42
C THR A 355 -5.60 12.00 -5.61
N GLU A 356 -4.90 10.96 -6.01
CA GLU A 356 -3.90 10.94 -7.06
C GLU A 356 -4.40 11.53 -8.39
N PRO A 357 -5.64 11.26 -8.85
CA PRO A 357 -6.12 11.83 -10.10
C PRO A 357 -6.16 13.37 -10.09
N ILE A 358 -6.48 14.00 -8.96
CA ILE A 358 -6.45 15.46 -8.82
C ILE A 358 -5.00 15.94 -8.62
N GLU A 359 -4.25 15.32 -7.74
CA GLU A 359 -2.89 15.74 -7.39
C GLU A 359 -1.94 15.68 -8.58
N PHE A 360 -2.03 14.66 -9.42
CA PHE A 360 -1.22 14.53 -10.62
C PHE A 360 -1.53 15.62 -11.67
N THR A 361 -2.71 16.23 -11.66
CA THR A 361 -3.02 17.32 -12.60
C THR A 361 -2.13 18.54 -12.39
N PHE A 362 -1.74 18.85 -11.14
CA PHE A 362 -0.88 20.00 -10.86
C PHE A 362 0.57 19.60 -10.49
N LEU A 363 0.80 18.37 -10.05
CA LEU A 363 2.13 17.88 -9.76
C LEU A 363 3.09 18.02 -10.96
N PHE A 364 2.65 17.59 -12.14
CA PHE A 364 3.48 17.63 -13.34
C PHE A 364 3.59 19.02 -13.96
N VAL A 365 2.61 19.88 -13.73
CA VAL A 365 2.57 21.24 -14.27
C VAL A 365 3.32 22.21 -13.37
N ALA A 366 3.19 22.05 -12.06
CA ALA A 366 3.73 22.97 -11.06
C ALA A 366 4.22 22.20 -9.80
N PRO A 367 5.35 21.47 -9.85
CA PRO A 367 5.88 20.71 -8.72
C PRO A 367 6.04 21.52 -7.42
N PRO A 368 6.45 22.81 -7.43
CA PRO A 368 6.50 23.60 -6.22
C PRO A 368 5.14 23.79 -5.55
N LEU A 369 4.07 23.91 -6.36
CA LEU A 369 2.70 24.02 -5.84
C LEU A 369 2.28 22.73 -5.13
N PHE A 370 2.74 21.57 -5.63
CA PHE A 370 2.51 20.30 -4.95
C PHE A 370 3.20 20.23 -3.56
N ALA A 371 4.43 20.73 -3.46
CA ALA A 371 5.11 20.80 -2.16
C ALA A 371 4.35 21.73 -1.16
N VAL A 372 3.84 22.86 -1.64
CA VAL A 372 2.99 23.77 -0.86
C VAL A 372 1.68 23.05 -0.46
N HIS A 373 1.06 22.30 -1.37
CA HIS A 373 -0.13 21.52 -1.07
C HIS A 373 0.14 20.47 0.03
N ALA A 374 1.25 19.72 -0.05
CA ALA A 374 1.64 18.75 0.97
C ALA A 374 1.82 19.40 2.35
N LEU A 375 2.43 20.60 2.39
CA LEU A 375 2.58 21.37 3.61
C LEU A 375 1.22 21.83 4.15
N LEU A 376 0.37 22.42 3.32
CA LEU A 376 -0.96 22.87 3.75
C LEU A 376 -1.84 21.71 4.20
N ALA A 377 -1.77 20.56 3.55
CA ALA A 377 -2.52 19.36 3.94
C ALA A 377 -2.10 18.80 5.31
N SER A 378 -0.87 19.09 5.76
CA SER A 378 -0.35 18.66 7.06
C SER A 378 -0.67 19.62 8.22
N LEU A 379 -1.13 20.85 7.95
CA LEU A 379 -1.44 21.86 8.99
C LEU A 379 -2.72 21.58 9.80
N PRO A 380 -3.83 21.02 9.24
CA PRO A 380 -5.06 20.81 10.01
C PRO A 380 -4.86 20.10 11.35
N PRO A 381 -4.03 19.04 11.46
CA PRO A 381 -3.75 18.44 12.77
C PRO A 381 -3.22 19.42 13.80
N CYS A 382 -2.36 20.36 13.40
CA CYS A 382 -1.80 21.38 14.30
C CYS A 382 -2.82 22.44 14.72
N LEU A 383 -3.82 22.71 13.88
CA LEU A 383 -4.81 23.76 14.14
C LEU A 383 -6.02 23.26 14.96
N TRP A 384 -6.31 21.96 14.90
CA TRP A 384 -7.50 21.35 15.49
C TRP A 384 -7.25 20.50 16.73
N THR A 385 -5.99 20.25 17.07
CA THR A 385 -5.60 19.59 18.33
C THR A 385 -5.10 20.65 19.30
N PRO A 386 -5.91 21.04 20.31
CA PRO A 386 -5.45 21.91 21.37
C PRO A 386 -4.35 21.26 22.21
#